data_3cb8c43e47be03eac503a3a789473635
#
_entry.id   3cb8c43e47be03eac503a3a789473635
#
_cell.length_a   1.000
_cell.length_b   1.000
_cell.length_c   1.000
_cell.angle_alpha   90.00
_cell.angle_beta   90.00
_cell.angle_gamma   90.00
#
_symmetry.space_group_name_H-M   'P 1'
#
loop_
_entity.id
_entity.type
_entity.pdbx_description
1 polymer ?
#
loop_
_entity_poly.entity_id
_entity_poly.type
_entity_poly.pdbx_seq_one_letter_code
_entity_poly.pdbx_strand_id
1 'polypeptide(L)'
;PYYARTLSSAGITYMWTNSRYSSFSLRPIDINVVDMTRPVDPEFLGNTSNKYLINSFKTQFIGGLSFGYGYNNQRKNLGGNATNIRFNAETAGNLIDAVEHAFFSPAKGKEQYTIFGIEYSQYFRTDLSVSRKIMLGGATALVGRLYGGVAMAYGNSSSVPFDRQFYCGGSNGMRGWTP
;
A
#
# COMPACT_ATOMS: atom_id res chain seq x y z
N PRO A 1 -3.52 -26.20 2.71
CA PRO A 1 -3.27 -24.76 2.68
C PRO A 1 -3.86 -24.12 3.93
N TYR A 2 -3.07 -23.30 4.63
CA TYR A 2 -3.44 -22.68 5.91
C TYR A 2 -4.52 -21.61 5.78
N TYR A 3 -4.69 -21.02 4.61
CA TYR A 3 -5.77 -20.09 4.26
C TYR A 3 -5.99 -20.07 2.74
N ALA A 4 -7.14 -19.58 2.32
CA ALA A 4 -7.45 -19.30 0.91
C ALA A 4 -8.17 -17.97 0.80
N ARG A 5 -7.73 -17.14 -0.15
CA ARG A 5 -8.33 -15.84 -0.41
C ARG A 5 -8.49 -15.60 -1.90
N THR A 6 -9.52 -14.86 -2.25
CA THR A 6 -9.75 -14.33 -3.59
C THR A 6 -9.60 -12.83 -3.54
N LEU A 7 -8.82 -12.27 -4.46
CA LEU A 7 -8.65 -10.83 -4.63
C LEU A 7 -9.26 -10.42 -5.96
N SER A 8 -10.28 -9.59 -5.92
CA SER A 8 -10.87 -8.95 -7.09
C SER A 8 -10.53 -7.47 -7.08
N SER A 9 -9.95 -6.95 -8.16
CA SER A 9 -9.55 -5.55 -8.23
C SER A 9 -10.02 -4.88 -9.50
N ALA A 10 -10.45 -3.62 -9.38
CA ALA A 10 -10.79 -2.74 -10.49
C ALA A 10 -10.34 -1.31 -10.16
N GLY A 11 -9.82 -0.59 -11.16
CA GLY A 11 -9.38 0.78 -10.92
C GLY A 11 -9.06 1.52 -12.20
N ILE A 12 -9.09 2.85 -12.11
CA ILE A 12 -8.73 3.76 -13.18
C ILE A 12 -7.47 4.50 -12.77
N THR A 13 -6.45 4.47 -13.61
CA THR A 13 -5.19 5.19 -13.36
C THR A 13 -4.95 6.21 -14.46
N TYR A 14 -4.75 7.45 -14.06
CA TYR A 14 -4.29 8.53 -14.92
C TYR A 14 -2.81 8.77 -14.68
N MET A 15 -2.00 8.73 -15.75
CA MET A 15 -0.57 8.97 -15.69
C MET A 15 -0.17 10.11 -16.61
N TRP A 16 0.71 10.99 -16.13
CA TRP A 16 1.26 12.08 -16.93
C TRP A 16 2.71 12.35 -16.58
N THR A 17 3.41 12.99 -17.49
CA THR A 17 4.79 13.42 -17.31
C THR A 17 4.89 14.93 -17.47
N ASN A 18 5.50 15.59 -16.52
CA ASN A 18 5.75 17.04 -16.60
C ASN A 18 7.14 17.36 -17.21
N SER A 19 8.05 16.40 -17.15
CA SER A 19 9.38 16.52 -17.73
C SER A 19 9.92 15.14 -18.12
N ARG A 20 11.06 15.12 -18.82
CA ARG A 20 11.74 13.85 -19.18
C ARG A 20 12.11 12.98 -17.97
N TYR A 21 12.09 13.57 -16.78
CA TYR A 21 12.55 12.92 -15.54
C TYR A 21 11.45 12.70 -14.52
N SER A 22 10.33 13.41 -14.63
CA SER A 22 9.26 13.42 -13.65
C SER A 22 8.00 12.78 -14.22
N SER A 23 7.46 11.79 -13.54
CA SER A 23 6.20 11.13 -13.83
C SER A 23 5.27 11.20 -12.63
N PHE A 24 3.99 11.32 -12.91
CA PHE A 24 2.93 11.34 -11.91
C PHE A 24 1.90 10.27 -12.25
N SER A 25 1.30 9.72 -11.24
CA SER A 25 0.17 8.81 -11.36
C SER A 25 -0.89 9.19 -10.34
N LEU A 26 -2.12 9.25 -10.78
CA LEU A 26 -3.28 9.43 -9.94
C LEU A 26 -4.25 8.29 -10.22
N ARG A 27 -4.65 7.57 -9.19
CA ARG A 27 -5.68 6.55 -9.25
C ARG A 27 -6.85 7.01 -8.39
N PRO A 28 -7.82 7.72 -8.99
CA PRO A 28 -8.95 8.28 -8.25
C PRO A 28 -9.91 7.20 -7.75
N ILE A 29 -9.94 6.05 -8.41
CA ILE A 29 -10.76 4.91 -8.05
C ILE A 29 -9.89 3.67 -8.09
N ASP A 30 -9.71 3.06 -6.92
CA ASP A 30 -9.04 1.78 -6.72
C ASP A 30 -9.90 0.92 -5.80
N ILE A 31 -10.60 -0.04 -6.40
CA ILE A 31 -11.51 -0.93 -5.68
C ILE A 31 -10.86 -2.31 -5.60
N ASN A 32 -10.70 -2.79 -4.40
CA ASN A 32 -10.20 -4.13 -4.13
C ASN A 32 -11.13 -4.82 -3.14
N VAL A 33 -11.61 -5.98 -3.52
CA VAL A 33 -12.40 -6.86 -2.65
C VAL A 33 -11.54 -8.05 -2.29
N VAL A 34 -11.21 -8.15 -1.02
CA VAL A 34 -10.49 -9.29 -0.46
C VAL A 34 -11.54 -10.21 0.17
N ASP A 35 -11.75 -11.37 -0.41
CA ASP A 35 -12.65 -12.39 0.13
C ASP A 35 -11.85 -13.57 0.67
N MET A 36 -12.02 -13.86 1.96
CA MET A 36 -11.40 -14.99 2.62
C MET A 36 -12.28 -16.24 2.44
N THR A 37 -12.01 -16.97 1.35
CA THR A 37 -12.74 -18.21 1.00
C THR A 37 -12.54 -19.31 2.04
N ARG A 38 -11.39 -19.29 2.74
CA ARG A 38 -11.10 -20.13 3.88
C ARG A 38 -10.50 -19.26 4.98
N PRO A 39 -11.08 -19.25 6.20
CA PRO A 39 -10.49 -18.52 7.32
C PRO A 39 -9.08 -19.04 7.61
N VAL A 40 -8.26 -18.16 8.16
CA VAL A 40 -6.89 -18.51 8.54
C VAL A 40 -6.92 -19.56 9.63
N ASP A 41 -6.17 -20.65 9.45
CA ASP A 41 -6.03 -21.70 10.44
C ASP A 41 -5.41 -21.11 11.72
N PRO A 42 -6.03 -21.33 12.89
CA PRO A 42 -5.48 -20.88 14.16
C PRO A 42 -4.04 -21.36 14.40
N GLU A 43 -3.68 -22.53 13.88
CA GLU A 43 -2.34 -23.10 13.99
C GLU A 43 -1.30 -22.30 13.18
N PHE A 44 -1.71 -21.70 12.05
CA PHE A 44 -0.84 -20.82 11.24
C PHE A 44 -0.52 -19.49 11.95
N LEU A 45 -1.47 -18.95 12.67
CA LEU A 45 -1.28 -17.73 13.47
C LEU A 45 -0.51 -18.02 14.77
N GLY A 46 -0.25 -19.31 15.07
CA GLY A 46 0.30 -19.72 16.35
C GLY A 46 -0.61 -19.29 17.50
N ASN A 47 -0.12 -19.31 18.71
CA ASN A 47 -0.86 -18.81 19.89
C ASN A 47 -0.85 -17.26 19.95
N THR A 48 -0.90 -16.59 18.79
CA THR A 48 -0.80 -15.12 18.71
C THR A 48 -2.10 -14.47 19.13
N SER A 49 -2.12 -13.91 20.32
CA SER A 49 -3.20 -13.03 20.80
C SER A 49 -3.20 -11.64 20.11
N ASN A 50 -2.44 -11.46 19.05
CA ASN A 50 -2.34 -10.19 18.35
C ASN A 50 -3.58 -9.93 17.47
N LYS A 51 -4.54 -9.21 18.04
CA LYS A 51 -5.79 -8.81 17.36
C LYS A 51 -5.56 -8.09 16.04
N TYR A 52 -4.48 -7.31 15.92
CA TYR A 52 -4.16 -6.57 14.68
C TYR A 52 -3.80 -7.54 13.55
N LEU A 53 -3.04 -8.57 13.84
CA LEU A 53 -2.70 -9.60 12.86
C LEU A 53 -3.95 -10.38 12.41
N ILE A 54 -4.76 -10.82 13.36
CA ILE A 54 -6.01 -11.55 13.08
C ILE A 54 -6.95 -10.69 12.23
N ASN A 55 -7.12 -9.40 12.56
CA ASN A 55 -7.99 -8.48 11.84
C ASN A 55 -7.46 -8.15 10.43
N SER A 56 -6.17 -8.25 10.17
CA SER A 56 -5.61 -8.00 8.84
C SER A 56 -5.95 -9.08 7.80
N PHE A 57 -6.39 -10.26 8.25
CA PHE A 57 -6.82 -11.40 7.41
C PHE A 57 -8.34 -11.53 7.29
N LYS A 58 -9.10 -10.49 7.44
CA LYS A 58 -10.55 -10.52 7.26
C LYS A 58 -10.96 -10.27 5.80
N THR A 59 -12.15 -10.74 5.45
CA THR A 59 -12.85 -10.28 4.24
C THR A 59 -13.13 -8.79 4.38
N GLN A 60 -12.70 -8.00 3.39
CA GLN A 60 -12.83 -6.55 3.46
C GLN A 60 -12.89 -5.90 2.08
N PHE A 61 -13.61 -4.79 2.02
CA PHE A 61 -13.70 -3.93 0.86
C PHE A 61 -12.69 -2.77 1.02
N ILE A 62 -11.86 -2.54 -0.01
CA ILE A 62 -10.88 -1.46 -0.04
C ILE A 62 -11.24 -0.55 -1.20
N GLY A 63 -11.85 0.58 -0.91
CA GLY A 63 -12.13 1.63 -1.90
C GLY A 63 -11.20 2.82 -1.64
N GLY A 64 -10.25 3.05 -2.53
CA GLY A 64 -9.15 3.98 -2.30
C GLY A 64 -8.88 4.97 -3.41
N LEU A 65 -8.09 5.96 -3.05
CA LEU A 65 -7.44 6.95 -3.90
C LEU A 65 -5.93 6.80 -3.71
N SER A 66 -5.15 6.77 -4.79
CA SER A 66 -3.69 6.79 -4.68
C SER A 66 -3.04 7.79 -5.62
N PHE A 67 -1.94 8.35 -5.14
CA PHE A 67 -1.09 9.28 -5.86
C PHE A 67 0.35 8.78 -5.84
N GLY A 68 1.02 8.83 -7.00
CA GLY A 68 2.42 8.47 -7.13
C GLY A 68 3.20 9.57 -7.85
N TYR A 69 4.41 9.80 -7.36
CA TYR A 69 5.40 10.66 -8.00
C TYR A 69 6.69 9.88 -8.22
N GLY A 70 7.24 9.98 -9.42
CA GLY A 70 8.52 9.41 -9.79
C GLY A 70 9.44 10.42 -10.43
N TYR A 71 10.68 10.51 -9.95
CA TYR A 71 11.76 11.27 -10.58
C TYR A 71 12.92 10.34 -10.88
N ASN A 72 13.42 10.34 -12.11
CA ASN A 72 14.58 9.53 -12.52
C ASN A 72 15.39 10.24 -13.60
N ASN A 73 16.61 10.67 -13.27
CA ASN A 73 17.52 11.31 -14.22
C ASN A 73 18.60 10.39 -14.77
N GLN A 74 18.53 9.09 -14.53
CA GLN A 74 19.53 8.12 -14.96
C GLN A 74 19.71 8.08 -16.50
N ARG A 75 18.62 8.28 -17.25
CA ARG A 75 18.67 8.29 -18.72
C ARG A 75 19.50 9.43 -19.32
N LYS A 76 19.63 10.56 -18.61
CA LYS A 76 20.46 11.68 -19.04
C LYS A 76 21.95 11.41 -18.78
N ASN A 77 22.26 10.69 -17.71
CA ASN A 77 23.61 10.53 -17.19
C ASN A 77 24.03 9.05 -17.24
N LEU A 78 24.08 8.48 -18.46
CA LEU A 78 24.43 7.06 -18.67
C LEU A 78 25.80 6.65 -18.13
N GLY A 79 26.69 7.55 -17.84
CA GLY A 79 27.98 7.29 -17.18
C GLY A 79 28.19 8.18 -15.95
N GLY A 80 27.19 8.96 -15.54
CA GLY A 80 27.34 9.96 -14.48
C GLY A 80 26.49 9.66 -13.23
N ASN A 81 26.41 10.70 -12.41
CA ASN A 81 25.61 10.68 -11.20
C ASN A 81 24.12 10.56 -11.54
N ALA A 82 23.39 9.72 -10.84
CA ALA A 82 21.96 9.51 -11.05
C ALA A 82 21.19 9.58 -9.74
N THR A 83 19.97 10.10 -9.81
CA THR A 83 19.05 10.16 -8.68
C THR A 83 17.72 9.57 -9.11
N ASN A 84 17.15 8.73 -8.27
CA ASN A 84 15.81 8.19 -8.42
C ASN A 84 15.04 8.47 -7.13
N ILE A 85 13.88 9.10 -7.26
CA ILE A 85 12.96 9.38 -6.14
C ILE A 85 11.62 8.78 -6.51
N ARG A 86 11.01 8.06 -5.58
CA ARG A 86 9.64 7.57 -5.68
C ARG A 86 8.91 7.94 -4.41
N PHE A 87 7.77 8.56 -4.58
CA PHE A 87 6.85 8.87 -3.50
C PHE A 87 5.48 8.29 -3.86
N ASN A 88 4.86 7.61 -2.91
CA ASN A 88 3.49 7.12 -3.05
C ASN A 88 2.70 7.55 -1.82
N ALA A 89 1.45 7.91 -2.05
CA ALA A 89 0.46 8.15 -1.00
C ALA A 89 -0.85 7.48 -1.40
N GLU A 90 -1.46 6.79 -0.47
CA GLU A 90 -2.70 6.06 -0.66
C GLU A 90 -3.61 6.30 0.54
N THR A 91 -4.89 6.49 0.26
CA THR A 91 -5.92 6.55 1.29
C THR A 91 -7.11 5.72 0.85
N ALA A 92 -7.73 5.01 1.77
CA ALA A 92 -8.91 4.19 1.51
C ALA A 92 -10.01 4.48 2.51
N GLY A 93 -11.26 4.21 2.10
CA GLY A 93 -12.45 4.34 2.95
C GLY A 93 -12.99 5.75 3.11
N ASN A 94 -12.23 6.81 2.88
CA ASN A 94 -12.66 8.19 3.14
C ASN A 94 -13.82 8.65 2.26
N LEU A 95 -13.80 8.30 0.96
CA LEU A 95 -14.90 8.62 0.05
C LEU A 95 -16.19 7.90 0.45
N ILE A 96 -16.04 6.66 0.89
CA ILE A 96 -17.14 5.81 1.33
C ILE A 96 -17.75 6.40 2.59
N ASP A 97 -16.92 6.71 3.57
CA ASP A 97 -17.31 7.33 4.84
C ASP A 97 -18.04 8.66 4.60
N ALA A 98 -17.51 9.51 3.70
CA ALA A 98 -18.14 10.77 3.33
C ALA A 98 -19.53 10.58 2.68
N VAL A 99 -19.68 9.58 1.80
CA VAL A 99 -20.98 9.26 1.16
C VAL A 99 -21.95 8.70 2.19
N GLU A 100 -21.52 7.81 3.08
CA GLU A 100 -22.38 7.29 4.15
C GLU A 100 -22.89 8.41 5.06
N HIS A 101 -22.01 9.30 5.49
CA HIS A 101 -22.40 10.44 6.34
C HIS A 101 -23.30 11.47 5.61
N ALA A 102 -23.15 11.62 4.29
CA ALA A 102 -23.95 12.59 3.52
C ALA A 102 -25.35 12.07 3.15
N PHE A 103 -25.49 10.78 2.89
CA PHE A 103 -26.72 10.19 2.33
C PHE A 103 -27.42 9.20 3.26
N PHE A 104 -26.71 8.63 4.23
CA PHE A 104 -27.25 7.66 5.16
C PHE A 104 -27.01 8.16 6.58
N SER A 105 -28.07 8.39 7.34
CA SER A 105 -27.93 8.71 8.76
C SER A 105 -27.23 7.54 9.47
N PRO A 106 -26.09 7.74 10.14
CA PRO A 106 -25.39 6.66 10.80
C PRO A 106 -26.31 5.99 11.83
N ALA A 107 -26.52 4.70 11.68
CA ALA A 107 -27.30 3.92 12.63
C ALA A 107 -26.52 3.93 13.98
N LYS A 108 -27.05 4.62 14.97
CA LYS A 108 -26.49 4.67 16.33
C LYS A 108 -26.32 3.23 16.84
N GLY A 109 -25.08 2.81 17.06
CA GLY A 109 -24.76 1.54 17.73
C GLY A 109 -24.09 0.47 16.87
N LYS A 110 -23.75 0.71 15.59
CA LYS A 110 -22.89 -0.23 14.82
C LYS A 110 -21.42 0.06 15.10
N GLU A 111 -20.70 -0.94 15.54
CA GLU A 111 -19.26 -0.85 15.78
C GLU A 111 -18.45 -0.68 14.48
N GLN A 112 -18.98 -1.14 13.33
CA GLN A 112 -18.33 -1.05 12.02
C GLN A 112 -19.39 -0.88 10.91
N TYR A 113 -19.06 -0.04 9.92
CA TYR A 113 -19.89 0.19 8.74
C TYR A 113 -19.55 -0.81 7.63
N THR A 114 -20.55 -1.23 6.87
CA THR A 114 -20.42 -2.24 5.81
C THR A 114 -20.99 -1.75 4.49
N ILE A 115 -20.33 -2.09 3.38
CA ILE A 115 -20.84 -1.93 2.02
C ILE A 115 -21.14 -3.32 1.47
N PHE A 116 -22.37 -3.52 0.95
CA PHE A 116 -22.83 -4.84 0.49
C PHE A 116 -22.65 -5.96 1.52
N GLY A 117 -22.69 -5.62 2.82
CA GLY A 117 -22.47 -6.59 3.88
C GLY A 117 -21.00 -6.92 4.17
N ILE A 118 -20.05 -6.25 3.52
CA ILE A 118 -18.60 -6.41 3.73
C ILE A 118 -18.06 -5.17 4.44
N GLU A 119 -17.25 -5.35 5.48
CA GLU A 119 -16.57 -4.26 6.19
C GLU A 119 -15.61 -3.54 5.23
N TYR A 120 -15.66 -2.21 5.16
CA TYR A 120 -14.69 -1.46 4.38
C TYR A 120 -13.51 -0.99 5.22
N SER A 121 -12.35 -1.03 4.58
CA SER A 121 -11.10 -0.61 5.22
C SER A 121 -10.88 0.89 5.09
N GLN A 122 -10.51 1.53 6.22
CA GLN A 122 -10.18 2.94 6.29
C GLN A 122 -8.74 3.10 6.80
N TYR A 123 -7.85 3.58 5.92
CA TYR A 123 -6.43 3.76 6.24
C TYR A 123 -5.78 4.84 5.38
N PHE A 124 -4.64 5.30 5.85
CA PHE A 124 -3.69 6.11 5.11
C PHE A 124 -2.36 5.38 5.04
N ARG A 125 -1.73 5.41 3.88
CA ARG A 125 -0.41 4.82 3.64
C ARG A 125 0.42 5.75 2.79
N THR A 126 1.69 5.96 3.16
CA THR A 126 2.64 6.71 2.36
C THR A 126 4.02 6.10 2.45
N ASP A 127 4.77 6.19 1.35
CA ASP A 127 6.17 5.76 1.30
C ASP A 127 7.02 6.66 0.42
N LEU A 128 8.28 6.75 0.77
CA LEU A 128 9.31 7.47 0.04
C LEU A 128 10.53 6.58 -0.15
N SER A 129 11.00 6.48 -1.38
CA SER A 129 12.25 5.82 -1.75
C SER A 129 13.15 6.80 -2.48
N VAL A 130 14.34 7.01 -1.98
CA VAL A 130 15.38 7.84 -2.61
C VAL A 130 16.60 6.97 -2.85
N SER A 131 17.06 6.88 -4.08
CA SER A 131 18.33 6.24 -4.41
C SER A 131 19.23 7.19 -5.20
N ARG A 132 20.52 7.17 -4.87
CA ARG A 132 21.53 7.98 -5.53
C ARG A 132 22.74 7.13 -5.92
N LYS A 133 23.13 7.28 -7.18
CA LYS A 133 24.40 6.77 -7.73
C LYS A 133 25.37 7.93 -7.86
N ILE A 134 26.57 7.79 -7.33
CA ILE A 134 27.67 8.74 -7.42
C ILE A 134 28.82 8.03 -8.09
N MET A 135 29.31 8.59 -9.20
CA MET A 135 30.51 8.08 -9.87
C MET A 135 31.74 8.60 -9.14
N LEU A 136 32.62 7.67 -8.73
CA LEU A 136 33.87 7.98 -8.02
C LEU A 136 35.07 8.05 -8.97
N GLY A 137 34.90 7.73 -10.25
CA GLY A 137 35.92 7.72 -11.28
C GLY A 137 36.13 6.34 -11.89
N GLY A 138 36.56 6.30 -13.16
CA GLY A 138 36.69 5.06 -13.93
C GLY A 138 35.38 4.28 -14.01
N ALA A 139 35.43 3.01 -13.69
CA ALA A 139 34.26 2.11 -13.65
C ALA A 139 33.61 1.99 -12.26
N THR A 140 34.04 2.81 -11.27
CA THR A 140 33.61 2.69 -9.86
C THR A 140 32.46 3.64 -9.54
N ALA A 141 31.42 3.13 -8.92
CA ALA A 141 30.27 3.94 -8.46
C ALA A 141 29.85 3.53 -7.05
N LEU A 142 29.48 4.53 -6.26
CA LEU A 142 28.79 4.34 -4.98
C LEU A 142 27.29 4.48 -5.19
N VAL A 143 26.51 3.51 -4.70
CA VAL A 143 25.04 3.53 -4.77
C VAL A 143 24.47 3.43 -3.37
N GLY A 144 23.69 4.45 -2.98
CA GLY A 144 22.94 4.48 -1.74
C GLY A 144 21.44 4.47 -1.99
N ARG A 145 20.66 3.83 -1.13
CA ARG A 145 19.20 3.85 -1.13
C ARG A 145 18.69 4.06 0.28
N LEU A 146 17.75 5.01 0.41
CA LEU A 146 16.94 5.22 1.59
C LEU A 146 15.48 4.91 1.25
N TYR A 147 14.82 4.17 2.12
CA TYR A 147 13.41 3.86 2.01
C TYR A 147 12.74 3.99 3.37
N GLY A 148 11.57 4.62 3.39
CA GLY A 148 10.74 4.74 4.58
C GLY A 148 9.28 4.85 4.21
N GLY A 149 8.42 4.34 5.07
CA GLY A 149 6.98 4.40 4.87
C GLY A 149 6.21 4.30 6.19
N VAL A 150 5.00 4.81 6.16
CA VAL A 150 4.05 4.79 7.28
C VAL A 150 2.70 4.33 6.76
N ALA A 151 2.06 3.44 7.50
CA ALA A 151 0.69 3.00 7.28
C ALA A 151 -0.10 3.07 8.59
N MET A 152 -1.26 3.70 8.57
CA MET A 152 -2.11 3.93 9.74
C MET A 152 -3.56 3.60 9.40
N ALA A 153 -4.18 2.72 10.18
CA ALA A 153 -5.61 2.48 10.15
C ALA A 153 -6.31 3.49 11.08
N TYR A 154 -7.51 3.90 10.70
CA TYR A 154 -8.35 4.80 11.48
C TYR A 154 -9.84 4.58 11.16
N GLY A 155 -10.72 5.30 11.88
CA GLY A 155 -12.16 5.26 11.61
C GLY A 155 -12.73 3.85 11.69
N ASN A 156 -13.25 3.36 10.57
CA ASN A 156 -13.89 2.04 10.46
C ASN A 156 -12.93 0.85 10.60
N SER A 157 -11.61 1.08 10.61
CA SER A 157 -10.62 -0.01 10.64
C SER A 157 -9.73 0.05 11.86
N SER A 158 -9.55 -1.10 12.51
CA SER A 158 -8.61 -1.29 13.61
C SER A 158 -7.20 -1.69 13.15
N SER A 159 -7.05 -2.16 11.90
CA SER A 159 -5.78 -2.57 11.32
C SER A 159 -5.73 -2.29 9.81
N VAL A 160 -4.52 -2.05 9.31
CA VAL A 160 -4.29 -1.96 7.85
C VAL A 160 -4.41 -3.36 7.24
N PRO A 161 -5.09 -3.51 6.07
CA PRO A 161 -5.16 -4.78 5.36
C PRO A 161 -3.80 -5.42 5.16
N PHE A 162 -3.71 -6.74 5.27
CA PHE A 162 -2.46 -7.48 5.13
C PHE A 162 -1.69 -7.12 3.85
N ASP A 163 -2.38 -7.00 2.72
CA ASP A 163 -1.77 -6.66 1.43
C ASP A 163 -1.22 -5.23 1.34
N ARG A 164 -1.58 -4.37 2.29
CA ARG A 164 -1.19 -2.94 2.32
C ARG A 164 -0.18 -2.64 3.43
N GLN A 165 0.19 -3.62 4.24
CA GLN A 165 1.21 -3.46 5.28
C GLN A 165 2.62 -3.35 4.67
N PHE A 166 3.53 -2.73 5.40
CA PHE A 166 4.95 -2.75 5.07
C PHE A 166 5.61 -3.95 5.73
N TYR A 167 6.40 -4.66 4.95
CA TYR A 167 7.19 -5.79 5.44
C TYR A 167 8.67 -5.44 5.40
N CYS A 168 9.38 -5.80 6.45
CA CYS A 168 10.83 -5.72 6.50
C CYS A 168 11.38 -7.15 6.43
N GLY A 169 12.14 -7.45 5.38
CA GLY A 169 12.72 -8.78 5.14
C GLY A 169 12.31 -9.39 3.80
N GLY A 170 12.66 -10.66 3.60
CA GLY A 170 12.45 -11.40 2.35
C GLY A 170 13.42 -11.02 1.23
N SER A 171 13.34 -11.75 0.11
CA SER A 171 14.26 -11.64 -1.03
C SER A 171 14.35 -10.26 -1.68
N ASN A 172 13.28 -9.47 -1.57
CA ASN A 172 13.21 -8.11 -2.12
C ASN A 172 13.61 -7.02 -1.12
N GLY A 173 13.54 -7.29 0.17
CA GLY A 173 13.88 -6.35 1.24
C GLY A 173 15.35 -6.43 1.67
N MET A 174 15.83 -7.62 1.94
CA MET A 174 17.22 -7.88 2.29
C MET A 174 17.88 -8.73 1.20
N ARG A 175 18.57 -8.07 0.26
CA ARG A 175 19.34 -8.77 -0.77
C ARG A 175 20.56 -9.45 -0.14
N GLY A 176 20.71 -10.73 -0.39
CA GLY A 176 21.83 -11.54 0.14
C GLY A 176 21.50 -12.35 1.38
N TRP A 177 20.31 -12.24 1.91
CA TRP A 177 19.81 -13.11 2.96
C TRP A 177 18.72 -14.02 2.38
N THR A 178 19.04 -15.28 2.19
CA THR A 178 18.05 -16.32 1.86
C THR A 178 17.44 -16.85 3.15
N PRO A 179 16.11 -17.03 3.23
CA PRO A 179 15.50 -17.69 4.38
C PRO A 179 15.92 -19.15 4.49
#